data_be4506c7c032dd95c41560de7f5aa1db
#
_entry.id   be4506c7c032dd95c41560de7f5aa1db
#
_cell.length_a   1.000
_cell.length_b   1.000
_cell.length_c   1.000
_cell.angle_alpha   90.00
_cell.angle_beta   90.00
_cell.angle_gamma   90.00
#
_symmetry.space_group_name_H-M   'P 1'
#
loop_
_entity.id
_entity.type
_entity.pdbx_description
1 polymer ?
#
loop_
_entity_poly.entity_id
_entity_poly.type
_entity_poly.pdbx_seq_one_letter_code
_entity_poly.pdbx_strand_id
1 'polypeptide(L)'
;ASANQRMGRCGRTAAGVCFRLYAEDDYESRPKYTTPEIMRTNLAAVILKMLNLKLGDIQKFPFVQRPDQKQINDGYALLFELGAVDRHRRITRLGKRLSRFPLDLRFARMLLAAGDIGCLSEVLIVVSGLSVQDPRERPYEYQKASDEKHRRYWNEKSDFLTMINLWHSYEEQRQLLSQSQLRTYCRDNFLSFARMREWREIRRQL
;
A
#
# COMPACT_ATOMS: atom_id res chain seq x y z
N ALA A 1 17.96 -2.14 17.48
CA ALA A 1 17.57 -3.41 16.86
C ALA A 1 17.93 -3.47 15.38
N SER A 2 17.47 -2.55 14.51
CA SER A 2 17.67 -2.62 13.04
C SER A 2 19.14 -2.55 12.58
N ALA A 3 20.00 -1.80 13.29
CA ALA A 3 21.43 -1.73 13.02
C ALA A 3 22.12 -3.09 13.24
N ASN A 4 21.76 -3.77 14.34
CA ASN A 4 22.28 -5.10 14.66
C ASN A 4 21.76 -6.18 13.68
N GLN A 5 20.50 -6.06 13.21
CA GLN A 5 19.96 -6.95 12.18
C GLN A 5 20.70 -6.79 10.85
N ARG A 6 21.07 -5.56 10.47
CA ARG A 6 21.90 -5.30 9.27
C ARG A 6 23.31 -5.85 9.45
N MET A 7 23.94 -5.62 10.60
CA MET A 7 25.24 -6.19 10.94
C MET A 7 25.20 -7.73 10.88
N GLY A 8 24.15 -8.37 11.37
CA GLY A 8 23.97 -9.83 11.32
C GLY A 8 23.78 -10.40 9.90
N ARG A 9 23.71 -9.56 8.87
CA ARG A 9 23.75 -9.97 7.45
C ARG A 9 25.18 -10.18 6.96
N CYS A 10 26.16 -9.53 7.60
CA CYS A 10 27.58 -9.81 7.38
C CYS A 10 27.94 -11.13 8.08
N GLY A 11 28.81 -11.94 7.50
CA GLY A 11 29.32 -13.14 8.15
C GLY A 11 28.44 -14.40 8.02
N ARG A 12 27.49 -14.45 7.09
CA ARG A 12 26.66 -15.65 6.84
C ARG A 12 27.40 -16.75 6.09
N THR A 13 28.29 -16.35 5.18
CA THR A 13 29.07 -17.26 4.34
C THR A 13 30.58 -17.16 4.61
N ALA A 14 31.06 -16.00 5.09
CA ALA A 14 32.44 -15.74 5.48
C ALA A 14 32.47 -14.60 6.51
N ALA A 15 33.59 -14.43 7.23
CA ALA A 15 33.76 -13.32 8.16
C ALA A 15 33.59 -11.98 7.44
N GLY A 16 32.78 -11.08 8.03
CA GLY A 16 32.46 -9.78 7.45
C GLY A 16 32.64 -8.66 8.45
N VAL A 17 32.89 -7.44 7.97
CA VAL A 17 33.00 -6.22 8.76
C VAL A 17 31.87 -5.29 8.41
N CYS A 18 31.23 -4.69 9.44
CA CYS A 18 30.16 -3.72 9.28
C CYS A 18 30.61 -2.35 9.79
N PHE A 19 30.76 -1.40 8.87
CA PHE A 19 31.05 -0.01 9.23
C PHE A 19 29.74 0.75 9.47
N ARG A 20 29.66 1.49 10.59
CA ARG A 20 28.55 2.36 10.94
C ARG A 20 28.95 3.82 10.70
N LEU A 21 28.23 4.51 9.81
CA LEU A 21 28.51 5.90 9.43
C LEU A 21 27.82 6.90 10.38
N TYR A 22 27.87 6.65 11.68
CA TYR A 22 27.35 7.51 12.75
C TYR A 22 28.12 7.26 14.04
N ALA A 23 28.14 8.24 14.95
CA ALA A 23 28.89 8.16 16.19
C ALA A 23 28.36 7.07 17.12
N GLU A 24 29.24 6.54 17.98
CA GLU A 24 28.89 5.49 18.94
C GLU A 24 27.88 6.00 19.98
N ASP A 25 28.09 7.22 20.49
CA ASP A 25 27.18 7.88 21.42
C ASP A 25 25.76 8.04 20.86
N ASP A 26 25.65 8.38 19.55
CA ASP A 26 24.35 8.42 18.86
C ASP A 26 23.71 7.03 18.78
N TYR A 27 24.50 5.98 18.54
CA TYR A 27 23.99 4.61 18.54
C TYR A 27 23.50 4.17 19.93
N GLU A 28 24.24 4.49 20.99
CA GLU A 28 23.89 4.11 22.35
C GLU A 28 22.67 4.87 22.88
N SER A 29 22.51 6.13 22.48
CA SER A 29 21.35 6.96 22.84
C SER A 29 20.03 6.52 22.17
N ARG A 30 20.09 5.73 21.10
CA ARG A 30 18.90 5.29 20.36
C ARG A 30 18.08 4.26 21.13
N PRO A 31 16.76 4.29 21.04
CA PRO A 31 15.90 3.26 21.61
C PRO A 31 16.34 1.86 21.16
N LYS A 32 16.51 0.95 22.10
CA LYS A 32 17.00 -0.43 21.86
C LYS A 32 16.10 -1.21 20.89
N TYR A 33 14.80 -0.94 20.95
CA TYR A 33 13.79 -1.56 20.08
C TYR A 33 12.97 -0.50 19.36
N THR A 34 12.53 -0.80 18.15
CA THR A 34 11.57 0.03 17.42
C THR A 34 10.20 -0.08 18.07
N THR A 35 9.41 0.99 18.00
CA THR A 35 8.01 0.97 18.44
C THR A 35 7.27 -0.17 17.73
N PRO A 36 6.54 -1.03 18.44
CA PRO A 36 5.77 -2.12 17.84
C PRO A 36 4.79 -1.63 16.76
N GLU A 37 4.56 -2.48 15.77
CA GLU A 37 3.67 -2.19 14.63
C GLU A 37 2.28 -1.74 15.09
N ILE A 38 1.74 -2.44 16.09
CA ILE A 38 0.41 -2.14 16.66
C ILE A 38 0.28 -0.71 17.21
N MET A 39 1.40 -0.08 17.60
CA MET A 39 1.43 1.28 18.11
C MET A 39 1.61 2.33 17.00
N ARG A 40 1.87 1.91 15.77
CA ARG A 40 2.15 2.80 14.62
C ARG A 40 1.09 2.78 13.54
N THR A 41 0.27 1.73 13.49
CA THR A 41 -0.73 1.51 12.45
C THR A 41 -2.13 1.87 12.94
N ASN A 42 -3.01 2.22 12.00
CA ASN A 42 -4.42 2.37 12.31
C ASN A 42 -5.02 1.00 12.64
N LEU A 43 -5.63 0.90 13.81
CA LEU A 43 -6.16 -0.37 14.32
C LEU A 43 -7.48 -0.81 13.67
N ALA A 44 -8.07 -0.02 12.77
CA ALA A 44 -9.37 -0.33 12.18
C ALA A 44 -9.42 -1.73 11.55
N ALA A 45 -8.40 -2.11 10.79
CA ALA A 45 -8.35 -3.44 10.16
C ALA A 45 -8.26 -4.56 11.20
N VAL A 46 -7.47 -4.37 12.26
CA VAL A 46 -7.34 -5.33 13.37
C VAL A 46 -8.68 -5.47 14.11
N ILE A 47 -9.30 -4.33 14.49
CA ILE A 47 -10.60 -4.30 15.17
C ILE A 47 -11.66 -5.01 14.31
N LEU A 48 -11.74 -4.68 13.02
CA LEU A 48 -12.72 -5.29 12.12
C LEU A 48 -12.53 -6.81 12.02
N LYS A 49 -11.29 -7.26 11.94
CA LYS A 49 -10.95 -8.69 11.89
C LYS A 49 -11.32 -9.39 13.20
N MET A 50 -11.03 -8.78 14.34
CA MET A 50 -11.41 -9.30 15.66
C MET A 50 -12.93 -9.42 15.80
N LEU A 51 -13.68 -8.39 15.39
CA LEU A 51 -15.16 -8.41 15.41
C LEU A 51 -15.72 -9.51 14.51
N ASN A 52 -15.16 -9.67 13.30
CA ASN A 52 -15.60 -10.70 12.36
C ASN A 52 -15.31 -12.12 12.85
N LEU A 53 -14.17 -12.32 13.51
CA LEU A 53 -13.76 -13.62 14.09
C LEU A 53 -14.32 -13.85 15.50
N LYS A 54 -15.07 -12.89 16.06
CA LYS A 54 -15.65 -12.96 17.42
C LYS A 54 -14.60 -13.19 18.52
N LEU A 55 -13.43 -12.54 18.40
CA LEU A 55 -12.33 -12.68 19.36
C LEU A 55 -12.52 -11.87 20.66
N GLY A 56 -13.70 -11.27 20.85
CA GLY A 56 -14.01 -10.47 22.02
C GLY A 56 -13.61 -8.99 21.90
N ASP A 57 -13.54 -8.30 23.04
CA ASP A 57 -13.22 -6.89 23.11
C ASP A 57 -11.72 -6.67 22.98
N ILE A 58 -11.32 -5.76 22.06
CA ILE A 58 -9.92 -5.39 21.84
C ILE A 58 -9.26 -4.87 23.12
N GLN A 59 -10.00 -4.21 24.00
CA GLN A 59 -9.46 -3.69 25.26
C GLN A 59 -9.08 -4.81 26.25
N LYS A 60 -9.75 -5.95 26.17
CA LYS A 60 -9.53 -7.11 27.03
C LYS A 60 -8.64 -8.17 26.41
N PHE A 61 -8.32 -8.02 25.14
CA PHE A 61 -7.50 -8.99 24.42
C PHE A 61 -6.06 -8.99 24.96
N PRO A 62 -5.43 -10.15 25.17
CA PRO A 62 -4.10 -10.27 25.79
C PRO A 62 -2.98 -9.92 24.81
N PHE A 63 -2.91 -8.69 24.36
CA PHE A 63 -1.78 -8.22 23.56
C PHE A 63 -0.50 -8.21 24.38
N VAL A 64 0.63 -8.55 23.76
CA VAL A 64 1.96 -8.40 24.35
C VAL A 64 2.22 -6.94 24.75
N GLN A 65 1.82 -6.01 23.88
CA GLN A 65 1.79 -4.59 24.16
C GLN A 65 0.44 -4.02 23.77
N ARG A 66 -0.25 -3.44 24.72
CA ARG A 66 -1.60 -2.95 24.51
C ARG A 66 -1.59 -1.65 23.71
N PRO A 67 -2.45 -1.50 22.70
CA PRO A 67 -2.69 -0.23 22.03
C PRO A 67 -3.30 0.77 23.02
N ASP A 68 -3.05 2.06 22.80
CA ASP A 68 -3.67 3.10 23.63
C ASP A 68 -5.16 3.30 23.29
N GLN A 69 -5.88 3.92 24.22
CA GLN A 69 -7.31 4.15 24.06
C GLN A 69 -7.66 5.06 22.88
N LYS A 70 -6.77 6.01 22.56
CA LYS A 70 -6.93 6.93 21.44
C LYS A 70 -6.89 6.14 20.12
N GLN A 71 -5.88 5.29 19.94
CA GLN A 71 -5.76 4.45 18.74
C GLN A 71 -6.98 3.53 18.54
N ILE A 72 -7.52 2.97 19.63
CA ILE A 72 -8.74 2.15 19.58
C ILE A 72 -9.93 2.99 19.14
N ASN A 73 -10.11 4.18 19.71
CA ASN A 73 -11.20 5.09 19.34
C ASN A 73 -11.09 5.56 17.90
N ASP A 74 -9.90 5.93 17.44
CA ASP A 74 -9.63 6.33 16.05
C ASP A 74 -9.93 5.18 15.07
N GLY A 75 -9.59 3.95 15.46
CA GLY A 75 -9.94 2.76 14.69
C GLY A 75 -11.44 2.55 14.55
N TYR A 76 -12.21 2.67 15.65
CA TYR A 76 -13.67 2.58 15.61
C TYR A 76 -14.32 3.75 14.86
N ALA A 77 -13.78 4.97 14.98
CA ALA A 77 -14.26 6.13 14.23
C ALA A 77 -14.14 5.89 12.72
N LEU A 78 -13.01 5.39 12.25
CA LEU A 78 -12.83 5.04 10.85
C LEU A 78 -13.77 3.91 10.41
N LEU A 79 -13.95 2.88 11.23
CA LEU A 79 -14.89 1.79 10.92
C LEU A 79 -16.33 2.27 10.83
N PHE A 80 -16.73 3.20 11.67
CA PHE A 80 -18.06 3.82 11.64
C PHE A 80 -18.22 4.69 10.38
N GLU A 81 -17.25 5.53 10.05
CA GLU A 81 -17.21 6.34 8.82
C GLU A 81 -17.40 5.48 7.57
N LEU A 82 -16.71 4.34 7.51
CA LEU A 82 -16.80 3.39 6.40
C LEU A 82 -18.11 2.56 6.41
N GLY A 83 -18.92 2.68 7.47
CA GLY A 83 -20.15 1.88 7.66
C GLY A 83 -19.86 0.42 8.00
N ALA A 84 -18.64 0.09 8.42
CA ALA A 84 -18.22 -1.26 8.80
C ALA A 84 -18.76 -1.68 10.17
N VAL A 85 -19.00 -0.72 11.06
CA VAL A 85 -19.65 -0.92 12.36
C VAL A 85 -20.81 0.05 12.55
N ASP A 86 -21.77 -0.32 13.41
CA ASP A 86 -22.86 0.54 13.83
C ASP A 86 -22.47 1.46 15.02
N ARG A 87 -23.41 2.31 15.50
CA ARG A 87 -23.22 3.21 16.65
C ARG A 87 -22.87 2.47 17.95
N HIS A 88 -23.23 1.19 18.02
CA HIS A 88 -22.94 0.31 19.16
C HIS A 88 -21.66 -0.51 18.97
N ARG A 89 -20.81 -0.12 18.01
CA ARG A 89 -19.56 -0.82 17.66
C ARG A 89 -19.74 -2.27 17.21
N ARG A 90 -20.92 -2.66 16.74
CA ARG A 90 -21.20 -4.00 16.22
C ARG A 90 -20.94 -4.04 14.72
N ILE A 91 -20.35 -5.13 14.26
CA ILE A 91 -20.03 -5.33 12.84
C ILE A 91 -21.31 -5.37 11.99
N THR A 92 -21.33 -4.59 10.91
CA THR A 92 -22.44 -4.57 9.93
C THR A 92 -22.26 -5.64 8.86
N ARG A 93 -23.28 -5.80 7.98
CA ARG A 93 -23.18 -6.65 6.79
C ARG A 93 -22.04 -6.15 5.85
N LEU A 94 -21.90 -4.83 5.70
CA LEU A 94 -20.83 -4.21 4.94
C LEU A 94 -19.46 -4.48 5.59
N GLY A 95 -19.34 -4.36 6.92
CA GLY A 95 -18.12 -4.67 7.65
C GLY A 95 -17.65 -6.10 7.45
N LYS A 96 -18.56 -7.08 7.42
CA LYS A 96 -18.23 -8.48 7.10
C LYS A 96 -17.71 -8.65 5.68
N ARG A 97 -18.22 -7.89 4.71
CA ARG A 97 -17.68 -7.88 3.34
C ARG A 97 -16.29 -7.26 3.29
N LEU A 98 -16.11 -6.10 3.94
CA LEU A 98 -14.83 -5.38 4.01
C LEU A 98 -13.72 -6.23 4.65
N SER A 99 -14.03 -6.99 5.70
CA SER A 99 -13.04 -7.82 6.41
C SER A 99 -12.41 -8.95 5.56
N ARG A 100 -12.98 -9.25 4.40
CA ARG A 100 -12.49 -10.29 3.49
C ARG A 100 -11.44 -9.80 2.50
N PHE A 101 -11.35 -8.48 2.29
CA PHE A 101 -10.39 -7.92 1.36
C PHE A 101 -8.99 -7.86 1.99
N PRO A 102 -7.95 -8.31 1.27
CA PRO A 102 -6.55 -8.16 1.69
C PRO A 102 -6.00 -6.76 1.34
N LEU A 103 -6.78 -5.71 1.59
CA LEU A 103 -6.51 -4.33 1.21
C LEU A 103 -6.76 -3.38 2.39
N ASP A 104 -6.25 -2.14 2.25
CA ASP A 104 -6.72 -1.04 3.08
C ASP A 104 -8.25 -0.92 3.02
N LEU A 105 -8.87 -0.67 4.18
CA LEU A 105 -10.33 -0.66 4.31
C LEU A 105 -11.00 0.42 3.45
N ARG A 106 -10.34 1.56 3.22
CA ARG A 106 -10.85 2.61 2.32
C ARG A 106 -10.89 2.14 0.88
N PHE A 107 -9.82 1.47 0.44
CA PHE A 107 -9.77 0.89 -0.90
C PHE A 107 -10.81 -0.23 -1.09
N ALA A 108 -10.95 -1.10 -0.10
CA ALA A 108 -12.00 -2.12 -0.11
C ALA A 108 -13.41 -1.48 -0.18
N ARG A 109 -13.64 -0.37 0.54
CA ARG A 109 -14.92 0.36 0.50
C ARG A 109 -15.18 1.00 -0.86
N MET A 110 -14.13 1.55 -1.50
CA MET A 110 -14.23 2.10 -2.87
C MET A 110 -14.64 1.02 -3.87
N LEU A 111 -14.00 -0.15 -3.82
CA LEU A 111 -14.34 -1.27 -4.71
C LEU A 111 -15.79 -1.75 -4.54
N LEU A 112 -16.25 -1.86 -3.29
CA LEU A 112 -17.64 -2.25 -3.03
C LEU A 112 -18.64 -1.22 -3.54
N ALA A 113 -18.36 0.08 -3.37
CA ALA A 113 -19.19 1.15 -3.91
C ALA A 113 -19.18 1.17 -5.44
N ALA A 114 -18.01 0.98 -6.05
CA ALA A 114 -17.86 0.95 -7.50
C ALA A 114 -18.68 -0.19 -8.15
N GLY A 115 -18.77 -1.34 -7.49
CA GLY A 115 -19.64 -2.43 -7.93
C GLY A 115 -21.11 -2.04 -7.95
N ASP A 116 -21.57 -1.29 -6.95
CA ASP A 116 -22.97 -0.83 -6.85
C ASP A 116 -23.29 0.27 -7.88
N ILE A 117 -22.30 1.05 -8.33
CA ILE A 117 -22.44 2.18 -9.27
C ILE A 117 -22.16 1.75 -10.73
N GLY A 118 -21.51 0.61 -10.95
CA GLY A 118 -21.19 0.10 -12.27
C GLY A 118 -19.86 0.58 -12.88
N CYS A 119 -18.92 1.11 -12.05
CA CYS A 119 -17.58 1.55 -12.47
C CYS A 119 -16.46 0.73 -11.84
N LEU A 120 -16.71 -0.56 -11.59
CA LEU A 120 -15.77 -1.43 -10.90
C LEU A 120 -14.44 -1.59 -11.64
N SER A 121 -14.48 -1.66 -12.99
CA SER A 121 -13.28 -1.85 -13.81
C SER A 121 -12.28 -0.70 -13.65
N GLU A 122 -12.77 0.52 -13.70
CA GLU A 122 -11.99 1.76 -13.56
C GLU A 122 -11.43 1.90 -12.15
N VAL A 123 -12.27 1.65 -11.14
CA VAL A 123 -11.86 1.75 -9.74
C VAL A 123 -10.87 0.64 -9.37
N LEU A 124 -10.95 -0.56 -9.97
CA LEU A 124 -9.92 -1.59 -9.82
C LEU A 124 -8.56 -1.15 -10.35
N ILE A 125 -8.53 -0.46 -11.50
CA ILE A 125 -7.28 0.12 -12.03
C ILE A 125 -6.71 1.13 -11.03
N VAL A 126 -7.52 2.06 -10.57
CA VAL A 126 -7.10 3.11 -9.63
C VAL A 126 -6.60 2.52 -8.31
N VAL A 127 -7.39 1.67 -7.66
CA VAL A 127 -7.05 1.08 -6.35
C VAL A 127 -5.79 0.23 -6.43
N SER A 128 -5.64 -0.58 -7.47
CA SER A 128 -4.42 -1.37 -7.66
C SER A 128 -3.20 -0.48 -7.95
N GLY A 129 -3.38 0.62 -8.67
CA GLY A 129 -2.31 1.60 -8.93
C GLY A 129 -1.89 2.38 -7.69
N LEU A 130 -2.85 2.74 -6.81
CA LEU A 130 -2.55 3.38 -5.53
C LEU A 130 -1.89 2.43 -4.51
N SER A 131 -1.95 1.13 -4.75
CA SER A 131 -1.33 0.10 -3.89
C SER A 131 0.13 -0.17 -4.23
N VAL A 132 0.65 0.40 -5.33
CA VAL A 132 2.04 0.29 -5.77
C VAL A 132 2.71 1.67 -5.76
N GLN A 133 4.03 1.68 -5.82
CA GLN A 133 4.75 2.93 -6.05
C GLN A 133 4.46 3.42 -7.48
N ASP A 134 4.27 4.75 -7.65
CA ASP A 134 4.01 5.35 -8.96
C ASP A 134 4.98 4.79 -10.01
N PRO A 135 4.49 4.20 -11.09
CA PRO A 135 5.33 3.63 -12.12
C PRO A 135 6.02 4.70 -13.00
N ARG A 136 5.59 5.94 -12.96
CA ARG A 136 6.23 7.03 -13.70
C ARG A 136 7.54 7.40 -13.02
N GLU A 137 8.63 7.37 -13.77
CA GLU A 137 9.95 7.74 -13.30
C GLU A 137 10.28 9.15 -13.78
N ARG A 138 10.83 9.97 -12.89
CA ARG A 138 11.22 11.35 -13.17
C ARG A 138 12.66 11.61 -12.73
N PRO A 139 13.66 11.04 -13.45
CA PRO A 139 15.05 11.23 -13.11
C PRO A 139 15.45 12.71 -13.15
N TYR A 140 16.29 13.12 -12.22
CA TYR A 140 16.68 14.53 -12.08
C TYR A 140 17.25 15.11 -13.39
N GLU A 141 18.06 14.34 -14.10
CA GLU A 141 18.72 14.77 -15.36
C GLU A 141 17.75 14.82 -16.56
N TYR A 142 16.60 14.13 -16.50
CA TYR A 142 15.66 13.97 -17.61
C TYR A 142 14.25 14.45 -17.29
N GLN A 143 14.08 15.37 -16.33
CA GLN A 143 12.76 15.80 -15.86
C GLN A 143 11.88 16.32 -16.99
N LYS A 144 12.40 17.23 -17.86
CA LYS A 144 11.62 17.79 -18.98
C LYS A 144 11.20 16.70 -19.97
N ALA A 145 12.11 15.79 -20.31
CA ALA A 145 11.83 14.71 -21.25
C ALA A 145 10.80 13.71 -20.68
N SER A 146 10.90 13.37 -19.39
CA SER A 146 9.92 12.50 -18.74
C SER A 146 8.55 13.16 -18.63
N ASP A 147 8.48 14.45 -18.26
CA ASP A 147 7.23 15.22 -18.17
C ASP A 147 6.54 15.29 -19.54
N GLU A 148 7.30 15.51 -20.63
CA GLU A 148 6.77 15.49 -22.00
C GLU A 148 6.18 14.12 -22.37
N LYS A 149 6.91 13.04 -22.07
CA LYS A 149 6.42 11.67 -22.32
C LYS A 149 5.17 11.33 -21.50
N HIS A 150 5.09 11.80 -20.25
CA HIS A 150 3.96 11.52 -19.38
C HIS A 150 2.73 12.40 -19.71
N ARG A 151 2.90 13.56 -20.38
CA ARG A 151 1.81 14.46 -20.75
C ARG A 151 0.71 13.78 -21.56
N ARG A 152 1.02 12.79 -22.36
CA ARG A 152 0.04 12.03 -23.16
C ARG A 152 -0.99 11.26 -22.34
N TYR A 153 -0.68 10.96 -21.08
CA TYR A 153 -1.62 10.28 -20.17
C TYR A 153 -2.45 11.27 -19.36
N TRP A 154 -2.02 12.53 -19.33
CA TRP A 154 -2.57 13.53 -18.45
C TRP A 154 -4.04 13.84 -18.78
N ASN A 155 -4.83 13.96 -17.70
CA ASN A 155 -6.20 14.41 -17.75
C ASN A 155 -6.36 15.62 -16.81
N GLU A 156 -6.85 16.74 -17.35
CA GLU A 156 -6.97 18.00 -16.61
C GLU A 156 -7.95 17.93 -15.43
N LYS A 157 -8.92 17.02 -15.51
CA LYS A 157 -10.01 16.93 -14.53
C LYS A 157 -9.71 16.01 -13.37
N SER A 158 -8.79 15.02 -13.54
CA SER A 158 -8.57 14.01 -12.53
C SER A 158 -7.27 13.24 -12.72
N ASP A 159 -6.48 13.15 -11.64
CA ASP A 159 -5.30 12.28 -11.58
C ASP A 159 -5.66 10.80 -11.69
N PHE A 160 -6.85 10.40 -11.25
CA PHE A 160 -7.33 9.04 -11.42
C PHE A 160 -7.59 8.69 -12.89
N LEU A 161 -8.12 9.63 -13.66
CA LEU A 161 -8.25 9.45 -15.12
C LEU A 161 -6.87 9.39 -15.79
N THR A 162 -5.89 10.14 -15.31
CA THR A 162 -4.50 10.05 -15.77
C THR A 162 -3.93 8.64 -15.51
N MET A 163 -4.20 8.05 -14.35
CA MET A 163 -3.80 6.67 -14.04
C MET A 163 -4.48 5.66 -14.98
N ILE A 164 -5.76 5.82 -15.24
CA ILE A 164 -6.54 4.96 -16.15
C ILE A 164 -5.98 5.05 -17.57
N ASN A 165 -5.67 6.25 -18.07
CA ASN A 165 -5.07 6.45 -19.38
C ASN A 165 -3.70 5.78 -19.49
N LEU A 166 -2.85 5.92 -18.47
CA LEU A 166 -1.55 5.24 -18.40
C LEU A 166 -1.73 3.72 -18.43
N TRP A 167 -2.66 3.19 -17.65
CA TRP A 167 -2.96 1.77 -17.62
C TRP A 167 -3.37 1.23 -18.99
N HIS A 168 -4.33 1.86 -19.65
CA HIS A 168 -4.82 1.43 -20.97
C HIS A 168 -3.70 1.47 -22.01
N SER A 169 -2.93 2.56 -22.06
CA SER A 169 -1.79 2.67 -22.97
C SER A 169 -0.75 1.55 -22.74
N TYR A 170 -0.46 1.22 -21.48
CA TYR A 170 0.46 0.13 -21.18
C TYR A 170 -0.11 -1.24 -21.61
N GLU A 171 -1.38 -1.52 -21.31
CA GLU A 171 -2.01 -2.80 -21.66
C GLU A 171 -2.11 -2.99 -23.18
N GLU A 172 -2.37 -1.92 -23.95
CA GLU A 172 -2.32 -1.95 -25.43
C GLU A 172 -0.93 -2.36 -25.91
N GLN A 173 0.12 -1.70 -25.42
CA GLN A 173 1.50 -2.03 -25.80
C GLN A 173 1.89 -3.45 -25.39
N ARG A 174 1.43 -3.90 -24.22
CA ARG A 174 1.68 -5.25 -23.74
C ARG A 174 1.08 -6.34 -24.64
N GLN A 175 -0.04 -6.07 -25.29
CA GLN A 175 -0.67 -7.00 -26.24
C GLN A 175 0.10 -7.09 -27.56
N LEU A 176 0.78 -6.01 -27.95
CA LEU A 176 1.45 -5.90 -29.25
C LEU A 176 2.94 -6.29 -29.20
N LEU A 177 3.59 -6.12 -28.03
CA LEU A 177 5.03 -6.23 -27.88
C LEU A 177 5.43 -7.51 -27.15
N SER A 178 6.58 -8.06 -27.52
CA SER A 178 7.25 -9.08 -26.72
C SER A 178 7.71 -8.50 -25.36
N GLN A 179 8.01 -9.36 -24.40
CA GLN A 179 8.44 -8.91 -23.06
C GLN A 179 9.71 -8.04 -23.11
N SER A 180 10.65 -8.35 -24.00
CA SER A 180 11.87 -7.54 -24.18
C SER A 180 11.54 -6.16 -24.75
N GLN A 181 10.73 -6.12 -25.80
CA GLN A 181 10.28 -4.86 -26.41
C GLN A 181 9.46 -4.01 -25.44
N LEU A 182 8.60 -4.63 -24.61
CA LEU A 182 7.82 -3.92 -23.59
C LEU A 182 8.71 -3.30 -22.51
N ARG A 183 9.81 -3.97 -22.12
CA ARG A 183 10.81 -3.35 -21.21
C ARG A 183 11.48 -2.13 -21.85
N THR A 184 11.86 -2.22 -23.11
CA THR A 184 12.41 -1.10 -23.87
C THR A 184 11.40 0.04 -23.98
N TYR A 185 10.15 -0.26 -24.32
CA TYR A 185 9.06 0.72 -24.35
C TYR A 185 8.90 1.44 -23.00
N CYS A 186 8.87 0.71 -21.88
CA CYS A 186 8.79 1.32 -20.57
C CYS A 186 9.95 2.27 -20.30
N ARG A 187 11.19 1.82 -20.53
CA ARG A 187 12.40 2.66 -20.36
C ARG A 187 12.34 3.93 -21.18
N ASP A 188 12.00 3.82 -22.48
CA ASP A 188 11.98 4.94 -23.41
C ASP A 188 10.84 5.95 -23.13
N ASN A 189 9.87 5.54 -22.29
CA ASN A 189 8.76 6.37 -21.83
C ASN A 189 8.82 6.71 -20.33
N PHE A 190 9.99 6.52 -19.71
CA PHE A 190 10.21 6.79 -18.28
C PHE A 190 9.17 6.10 -17.38
N LEU A 191 8.88 4.83 -17.68
CA LEU A 191 8.01 3.97 -16.88
C LEU A 191 8.83 2.83 -16.26
N SER A 192 8.63 2.56 -14.99
CA SER A 192 9.21 1.40 -14.34
C SER A 192 8.47 0.14 -14.77
N PHE A 193 9.11 -0.69 -15.56
CA PHE A 193 8.56 -1.99 -15.99
C PHE A 193 8.19 -2.89 -14.79
N ALA A 194 9.02 -2.85 -13.73
CA ALA A 194 8.77 -3.65 -12.52
C ALA A 194 7.49 -3.22 -11.82
N ARG A 195 7.27 -1.90 -11.64
CA ARG A 195 6.08 -1.35 -10.99
C ARG A 195 4.82 -1.53 -11.85
N MET A 196 4.92 -1.39 -13.17
CA MET A 196 3.80 -1.69 -14.07
C MET A 196 3.37 -3.16 -13.98
N ARG A 197 4.34 -4.08 -13.85
CA ARG A 197 4.08 -5.50 -13.65
C ARG A 197 3.47 -5.80 -12.28
N GLU A 198 3.94 -5.15 -11.24
CA GLU A 198 3.39 -5.22 -9.88
C GLU A 198 1.94 -4.71 -9.86
N TRP A 199 1.67 -3.54 -10.46
CA TRP A 199 0.32 -2.99 -10.61
C TRP A 199 -0.63 -3.98 -11.25
N ARG A 200 -0.20 -4.59 -12.35
CA ARG A 200 -0.99 -5.59 -13.06
C ARG A 200 -1.25 -6.83 -12.21
N GLU A 201 -0.26 -7.27 -11.45
CA GLU A 201 -0.40 -8.43 -10.56
C GLU A 201 -1.41 -8.15 -9.44
N ILE A 202 -1.33 -6.99 -8.79
CA ILE A 202 -2.29 -6.59 -7.75
C ILE A 202 -3.71 -6.50 -8.34
N ARG A 203 -3.87 -5.87 -9.52
CA ARG A 203 -5.18 -5.80 -10.17
C ARG A 203 -5.77 -7.18 -10.47
N ARG A 204 -4.95 -8.17 -10.77
CA ARG A 204 -5.39 -9.55 -11.01
C ARG A 204 -5.83 -10.27 -9.73
N GLN A 205 -5.22 -9.91 -8.61
CA GLN A 205 -5.52 -10.51 -7.30
C GLN A 205 -6.80 -9.95 -6.68
N LEU A 206 -7.21 -8.76 -7.06
CA LEU A 206 -8.41 -8.08 -6.58
C LEU A 206 -9.65 -8.46 -7.39
#